data_4aa5981e0253622573e2c88d423b1114
#
_entry.id   4aa5981e0253622573e2c88d423b1114
#
_cell.length_a   1.000
_cell.length_b   1.000
_cell.length_c   1.000
_cell.angle_alpha   90.00
_cell.angle_beta   90.00
_cell.angle_gamma   90.00
#
_symmetry.space_group_name_H-M   'P 1'
#
loop_
_entity.id
_entity.type
_entity.pdbx_description
1 polymer ?
#
loop_
_entity_poly.entity_id
_entity_poly.type
_entity_poly.pdbx_seq_one_letter_code
_entity_poly.pdbx_strand_id
1 'polypeptide(L)'
;MMNQNNNLEKKYKTVKSSKVTISELMLPSNTNFSGKIHGGYILSLMDQIAFACASKFSGSYCVTASVDTVDFLNPIEIGELVTMKASVNQVGNSSMVIGIRVTSENIQNGKVKHCNSSYFTMVAKDSDGKNALVPRLILSNQEEIRRFCEALHRKETKKENKNIKKTFDYTSSESIKKIELMDIKIDL
;
A
#
# COMPACT_ATOMS: atom_id res chain seq x y z
N MET A 1 -27.90 -20.46 32.74
CA MET A 1 -26.67 -20.11 31.98
C MET A 1 -27.11 -19.71 30.59
N MET A 2 -27.26 -18.41 30.33
CA MET A 2 -27.71 -17.90 29.05
C MET A 2 -26.50 -17.85 28.09
N ASN A 3 -26.56 -18.65 27.02
CA ASN A 3 -25.63 -18.56 25.89
C ASN A 3 -25.84 -17.22 25.21
N GLN A 4 -24.97 -16.28 25.49
CA GLN A 4 -24.85 -15.05 24.66
C GLN A 4 -24.18 -15.43 23.34
N ASN A 5 -24.97 -15.82 22.36
CA ASN A 5 -24.56 -15.82 20.95
C ASN A 5 -24.28 -14.36 20.56
N ASN A 6 -23.01 -13.95 20.67
CA ASN A 6 -22.51 -12.72 20.08
C ASN A 6 -22.55 -12.86 18.54
N ASN A 7 -23.74 -12.69 17.97
CA ASN A 7 -23.94 -12.42 16.55
C ASN A 7 -23.48 -10.96 16.33
N LEU A 8 -22.13 -10.77 16.19
CA LEU A 8 -21.57 -9.49 15.76
C LEU A 8 -22.09 -9.22 14.35
N GLU A 9 -23.17 -8.45 14.23
CA GLU A 9 -23.69 -7.97 12.95
C GLU A 9 -22.53 -7.38 12.16
N LYS A 10 -22.25 -7.97 10.99
CA LYS A 10 -21.20 -7.51 10.10
C LYS A 10 -21.53 -6.09 9.61
N LYS A 11 -20.85 -5.11 10.14
CA LYS A 11 -21.02 -3.72 9.72
C LYS A 11 -20.48 -3.54 8.30
N TYR A 12 -21.27 -2.95 7.41
CA TYR A 12 -20.86 -2.66 6.03
C TYR A 12 -20.60 -1.16 5.85
N LYS A 13 -19.57 -0.82 5.07
CA LYS A 13 -19.24 0.57 4.69
C LYS A 13 -18.86 0.65 3.22
N THR A 14 -19.18 1.76 2.56
CA THR A 14 -18.79 2.02 1.17
C THR A 14 -17.31 2.35 1.06
N VAL A 15 -16.69 2.07 -0.10
CA VAL A 15 -15.32 2.52 -0.40
C VAL A 15 -15.22 4.05 -0.27
N LYS A 16 -16.27 4.78 -0.66
CA LYS A 16 -16.33 6.25 -0.57
C LYS A 16 -16.07 6.76 0.86
N SER A 17 -16.55 6.06 1.88
CA SER A 17 -16.38 6.46 3.28
C SER A 17 -14.92 6.36 3.77
N SER A 18 -14.08 5.58 3.07
CA SER A 18 -12.65 5.43 3.37
C SER A 18 -11.76 6.48 2.72
N LYS A 19 -12.23 7.14 1.66
CA LYS A 19 -11.40 8.02 0.83
C LYS A 19 -10.77 9.15 1.66
N VAL A 20 -9.45 9.31 1.45
CA VAL A 20 -8.64 10.38 2.01
C VAL A 20 -7.80 10.98 0.88
N THR A 21 -7.64 12.29 0.91
CA THR A 21 -6.72 13.02 0.03
C THR A 21 -5.87 13.93 0.89
N ILE A 22 -4.56 13.92 0.64
CA ILE A 22 -3.58 14.82 1.24
C ILE A 22 -2.84 15.50 0.10
N SER A 23 -2.62 16.80 0.21
CA SER A 23 -1.76 17.55 -0.70
C SER A 23 -0.71 18.29 0.09
N GLU A 24 0.53 18.29 -0.41
CA GLU A 24 1.67 18.89 0.25
C GLU A 24 2.62 19.54 -0.76
N LEU A 25 3.05 20.77 -0.46
CA LEU A 25 4.04 21.49 -1.25
C LEU A 25 5.43 20.95 -0.95
N MET A 26 6.18 20.61 -1.98
CA MET A 26 7.51 20.04 -1.85
C MET A 26 8.56 21.14 -1.61
N LEU A 27 9.20 21.07 -0.44
CA LEU A 27 10.16 22.07 0.05
C LEU A 27 11.61 21.62 -0.24
N PRO A 28 12.58 22.58 -0.26
CA PRO A 28 14.00 22.26 -0.38
C PRO A 28 14.51 21.28 0.69
N SER A 29 13.97 21.34 1.91
CA SER A 29 14.30 20.43 3.02
C SER A 29 13.93 18.97 2.77
N ASN A 30 13.06 18.68 1.80
CA ASN A 30 12.63 17.34 1.44
C ASN A 30 13.48 16.69 0.33
N THR A 31 14.59 17.33 -0.08
CA THR A 31 15.40 16.88 -1.21
C THR A 31 16.45 15.84 -0.85
N ASN A 32 16.79 15.03 -1.84
CA ASN A 32 17.98 14.18 -1.85
C ASN A 32 19.20 14.95 -2.38
N PHE A 33 20.36 14.27 -2.44
CA PHE A 33 21.62 14.85 -2.91
C PHE A 33 21.62 15.27 -4.39
N SER A 34 20.67 14.80 -5.20
CA SER A 34 20.52 15.20 -6.61
C SER A 34 19.52 16.36 -6.81
N GLY A 35 19.01 16.96 -5.73
CA GLY A 35 18.06 18.08 -5.78
C GLY A 35 16.62 17.69 -6.11
N LYS A 36 16.29 16.39 -6.12
CA LYS A 36 14.91 15.89 -6.27
C LYS A 36 14.34 15.53 -4.91
N ILE A 37 13.02 15.45 -4.81
CA ILE A 37 12.38 15.04 -3.56
C ILE A 37 12.78 13.61 -3.20
N HIS A 38 13.16 13.40 -1.95
CA HIS A 38 13.63 12.13 -1.43
C HIS A 38 12.52 11.08 -1.46
N GLY A 39 12.76 9.91 -2.08
CA GLY A 39 11.77 8.84 -2.20
C GLY A 39 11.27 8.33 -0.84
N GLY A 40 12.15 8.27 0.17
CA GLY A 40 11.79 7.90 1.55
C GLY A 40 10.81 8.87 2.20
N TYR A 41 10.91 10.18 1.85
CA TYR A 41 9.93 11.17 2.31
C TYR A 41 8.55 10.89 1.71
N ILE A 42 8.47 10.61 0.42
CA ILE A 42 7.21 10.23 -0.24
C ILE A 42 6.62 8.96 0.37
N LEU A 43 7.45 7.95 0.67
CA LEU A 43 7.01 6.72 1.34
C LEU A 43 6.44 7.00 2.75
N SER A 44 7.06 7.91 3.50
CA SER A 44 6.55 8.34 4.81
C SER A 44 5.16 8.98 4.72
N LEU A 45 4.95 9.85 3.73
CA LEU A 45 3.63 10.45 3.48
C LEU A 45 2.60 9.40 3.03
N MET A 46 3.04 8.42 2.23
CA MET A 46 2.17 7.30 1.82
C MET A 46 1.74 6.44 3.02
N ASP A 47 2.62 6.19 3.97
CA ASP A 47 2.28 5.46 5.20
C ASP A 47 1.28 6.25 6.06
N GLN A 48 1.48 7.55 6.19
CA GLN A 48 0.56 8.43 6.93
C GLN A 48 -0.85 8.43 6.33
N ILE A 49 -0.98 8.55 5.00
CA ILE A 49 -2.30 8.53 4.35
C ILE A 49 -2.93 7.13 4.39
N ALA A 50 -2.12 6.05 4.35
CA ALA A 50 -2.61 4.69 4.53
C ALA A 50 -3.21 4.51 5.93
N PHE A 51 -2.51 4.97 6.96
CA PHE A 51 -2.99 4.98 8.33
C PHE A 51 -4.30 5.76 8.46
N ALA A 52 -4.35 7.00 7.95
CA ALA A 52 -5.55 7.84 8.02
C ALA A 52 -6.76 7.19 7.32
N CYS A 53 -6.54 6.60 6.13
CA CYS A 53 -7.56 5.89 5.37
C CYS A 53 -8.09 4.66 6.12
N ALA A 54 -7.18 3.83 6.63
CA ALA A 54 -7.51 2.60 7.34
C ALA A 54 -8.24 2.89 8.65
N SER A 55 -7.74 3.83 9.46
CA SER A 55 -8.33 4.19 10.75
C SER A 55 -9.71 4.83 10.59
N LYS A 56 -9.88 5.72 9.59
CA LYS A 56 -11.17 6.31 9.24
C LYS A 56 -12.21 5.24 8.87
N PHE A 57 -11.81 4.23 8.10
CA PHE A 57 -12.69 3.16 7.66
C PHE A 57 -13.04 2.19 8.80
N SER A 58 -12.04 1.69 9.52
CA SER A 58 -12.24 0.71 10.59
C SER A 58 -12.88 1.32 11.83
N GLY A 59 -12.55 2.57 12.15
CA GLY A 59 -12.87 3.20 13.45
C GLY A 59 -11.95 2.73 14.58
N SER A 60 -10.79 2.12 14.23
CA SER A 60 -9.80 1.59 15.16
C SER A 60 -8.42 2.13 14.85
N TYR A 61 -7.49 2.03 15.79
CA TYR A 61 -6.08 2.22 15.50
C TYR A 61 -5.59 1.18 14.49
N CYS A 62 -4.76 1.57 13.54
CA CYS A 62 -4.25 0.67 12.53
C CYS A 62 -2.73 0.68 12.48
N VAL A 63 -2.12 -0.46 12.13
CA VAL A 63 -0.68 -0.58 11.92
C VAL A 63 -0.39 -1.07 10.52
N THR A 64 0.72 -0.61 9.95
CA THR A 64 1.20 -1.08 8.65
C THR A 64 1.82 -2.46 8.80
N ALA A 65 1.26 -3.44 8.12
CA ALA A 65 1.75 -4.82 8.12
C ALA A 65 2.64 -5.15 6.92
N SER A 66 2.40 -4.55 5.78
CA SER A 66 3.26 -4.66 4.60
C SER A 66 2.98 -3.57 3.59
N VAL A 67 4.01 -3.24 2.81
CA VAL A 67 3.96 -2.38 1.64
C VAL A 67 4.28 -3.25 0.42
N ASP A 68 3.48 -3.12 -0.62
CA ASP A 68 3.77 -3.76 -1.91
C ASP A 68 4.81 -2.92 -2.68
N THR A 69 5.26 -3.39 -3.84
CA THR A 69 6.23 -2.68 -4.68
C THR A 69 5.84 -1.22 -4.89
N VAL A 70 6.82 -0.34 -4.81
CA VAL A 70 6.68 1.09 -5.10
C VAL A 70 7.65 1.46 -6.22
N ASP A 71 7.13 1.69 -7.41
CA ASP A 71 7.90 2.13 -8.56
C ASP A 71 7.79 3.64 -8.70
N PHE A 72 8.93 4.35 -8.69
CA PHE A 72 8.99 5.79 -8.91
C PHE A 72 9.07 6.08 -10.41
N LEU A 73 7.93 6.39 -11.01
CA LEU A 73 7.78 6.56 -12.46
C LEU A 73 8.28 7.91 -12.95
N ASN A 74 8.11 8.94 -12.15
CA ASN A 74 8.53 10.31 -12.44
C ASN A 74 9.13 10.97 -11.21
N PRO A 75 10.24 11.73 -11.34
CA PRO A 75 10.82 12.50 -10.25
C PRO A 75 9.86 13.63 -9.82
N ILE A 76 9.94 14.00 -8.56
CA ILE A 76 9.20 15.12 -7.98
C ILE A 76 10.18 16.25 -7.72
N GLU A 77 9.82 17.46 -8.16
CA GLU A 77 10.65 18.65 -8.08
C GLU A 77 10.28 19.52 -6.86
N ILE A 78 11.24 20.36 -6.45
CA ILE A 78 10.98 21.41 -5.45
C ILE A 78 9.89 22.35 -6.00
N GLY A 79 8.96 22.77 -5.15
CA GLY A 79 7.87 23.67 -5.51
C GLY A 79 6.70 23.02 -6.25
N GLU A 80 6.76 21.71 -6.53
CA GLU A 80 5.58 20.97 -7.01
C GLU A 80 4.64 20.66 -5.85
N LEU A 81 3.34 20.63 -6.14
CA LEU A 81 2.30 20.18 -5.22
C LEU A 81 2.05 18.68 -5.40
N VAL A 82 2.43 17.89 -4.41
CA VAL A 82 2.16 16.45 -4.40
C VAL A 82 0.78 16.20 -3.83
N THR A 83 -0.06 15.48 -4.57
CA THR A 83 -1.38 15.02 -4.12
C THR A 83 -1.42 13.51 -4.06
N MET A 84 -1.78 12.99 -2.89
CA MET A 84 -1.97 11.57 -2.62
C MET A 84 -3.45 11.29 -2.40
N LYS A 85 -3.98 10.28 -3.09
CA LYS A 85 -5.36 9.80 -2.96
C LYS A 85 -5.36 8.35 -2.51
N ALA A 86 -6.00 8.06 -1.38
CA ALA A 86 -6.10 6.73 -0.81
C ALA A 86 -7.54 6.25 -0.67
N SER A 87 -7.75 4.95 -0.80
CA SER A 87 -9.03 4.28 -0.53
C SER A 87 -8.80 2.82 -0.13
N VAL A 88 -9.74 2.27 0.66
CA VAL A 88 -9.76 0.83 0.95
C VAL A 88 -10.21 0.08 -0.30
N ASN A 89 -9.37 -0.83 -0.79
CA ASN A 89 -9.64 -1.62 -1.99
C ASN A 89 -10.12 -3.04 -1.66
N GLN A 90 -9.67 -3.62 -0.52
CA GLN A 90 -10.05 -4.96 -0.09
C GLN A 90 -10.00 -5.04 1.45
N VAL A 91 -10.83 -5.91 2.04
CA VAL A 91 -10.85 -6.16 3.48
C VAL A 91 -10.75 -7.65 3.76
N GLY A 92 -10.01 -7.99 4.82
CA GLY A 92 -10.00 -9.31 5.46
C GLY A 92 -10.87 -9.30 6.72
N ASN A 93 -10.50 -10.08 7.73
CA ASN A 93 -11.17 -10.04 9.03
C ASN A 93 -10.74 -8.80 9.84
N SER A 94 -9.43 -8.59 9.96
CA SER A 94 -8.81 -7.46 10.67
C SER A 94 -7.88 -6.63 9.80
N SER A 95 -7.68 -7.01 8.54
CA SER A 95 -6.77 -6.35 7.61
C SER A 95 -7.52 -5.63 6.49
N MET A 96 -6.89 -4.60 5.95
CA MET A 96 -7.39 -3.81 4.82
C MET A 96 -6.24 -3.56 3.86
N VAL A 97 -6.51 -3.63 2.56
CA VAL A 97 -5.58 -3.20 1.51
C VAL A 97 -5.96 -1.79 1.09
N ILE A 98 -5.06 -0.85 1.32
CA ILE A 98 -5.21 0.55 0.96
C ILE A 98 -4.47 0.79 -0.35
N GLY A 99 -5.20 1.18 -1.40
CA GLY A 99 -4.58 1.64 -2.64
C GLY A 99 -4.31 3.13 -2.57
N ILE A 100 -3.09 3.54 -2.94
CA ILE A 100 -2.62 4.92 -2.93
C ILE A 100 -2.14 5.29 -4.31
N ARG A 101 -2.56 6.46 -4.81
CA ARG A 101 -2.06 7.08 -6.03
C ARG A 101 -1.43 8.41 -5.69
N VAL A 102 -0.21 8.62 -6.16
CA VAL A 102 0.55 9.86 -5.97
C VAL A 102 0.71 10.57 -7.31
N THR A 103 0.33 11.82 -7.34
CA THR A 103 0.54 12.74 -8.48
C THR A 103 1.28 13.97 -8.00
N SER A 104 2.05 14.58 -8.88
CA SER A 104 2.72 15.85 -8.65
C SER A 104 2.26 16.85 -9.70
N GLU A 105 2.01 18.08 -9.29
CA GLU A 105 1.59 19.18 -10.14
C GLU A 105 2.62 20.33 -10.06
N ASN A 106 3.08 20.75 -11.22
CA ASN A 106 3.80 22.02 -11.32
C ASN A 106 2.77 23.15 -11.27
N ILE A 107 2.71 23.86 -10.14
CA ILE A 107 1.68 24.87 -9.88
C ILE A 107 1.75 26.11 -10.78
N GLN A 108 2.91 26.36 -11.43
CA GLN A 108 3.08 27.51 -12.32
C GLN A 108 2.45 27.27 -13.69
N ASN A 109 2.51 26.06 -14.21
CA ASN A 109 2.02 25.73 -15.55
C ASN A 109 0.87 24.70 -15.54
N GLY A 110 0.44 24.21 -14.38
CA GLY A 110 -0.66 23.27 -14.23
C GLY A 110 -0.37 21.84 -14.71
N LYS A 111 0.89 21.52 -15.09
CA LYS A 111 1.24 20.19 -15.59
C LYS A 111 1.22 19.17 -14.44
N VAL A 112 0.35 18.17 -14.58
CA VAL A 112 0.23 17.06 -13.62
C VAL A 112 0.91 15.81 -14.17
N LYS A 113 1.71 15.13 -13.33
CA LYS A 113 2.32 13.84 -13.65
C LYS A 113 1.99 12.79 -12.57
N HIS A 114 1.84 11.54 -12.99
CA HIS A 114 1.71 10.40 -12.08
C HIS A 114 3.10 9.97 -11.61
N CYS A 115 3.34 10.01 -10.29
CA CYS A 115 4.65 9.73 -9.73
C CYS A 115 4.80 8.28 -9.27
N ASN A 116 3.82 7.76 -8.57
CA ASN A 116 3.76 6.35 -8.18
C ASN A 116 2.36 5.90 -7.78
N SER A 117 2.18 4.59 -7.65
CA SER A 117 1.04 3.96 -6.99
C SER A 117 1.55 2.76 -6.20
N SER A 118 0.97 2.53 -5.04
CA SER A 118 1.28 1.34 -4.23
C SER A 118 0.09 0.91 -3.38
N TYR A 119 0.26 -0.24 -2.73
CA TYR A 119 -0.77 -0.84 -1.89
C TYR A 119 -0.18 -1.17 -0.52
N PHE A 120 -0.86 -0.68 0.52
CA PHE A 120 -0.48 -0.88 1.90
C PHE A 120 -1.45 -1.84 2.56
N THR A 121 -0.95 -2.89 3.19
CA THR A 121 -1.77 -3.77 4.03
C THR A 121 -1.73 -3.24 5.45
N MET A 122 -2.89 -2.77 5.92
CA MET A 122 -3.09 -2.24 7.27
C MET A 122 -3.85 -3.25 8.12
N VAL A 123 -3.55 -3.32 9.42
CA VAL A 123 -4.24 -4.20 10.37
C VAL A 123 -4.82 -3.35 11.50
N ALA A 124 -6.12 -3.51 11.73
CA ALA A 124 -6.82 -2.83 12.82
C ALA A 124 -6.52 -3.50 14.17
N LYS A 125 -6.32 -2.67 15.20
CA LYS A 125 -6.04 -3.07 16.57
C LYS A 125 -7.09 -2.52 17.53
N ASP A 126 -7.42 -3.29 18.55
CA ASP A 126 -8.22 -2.84 19.69
C ASP A 126 -7.36 -2.15 20.77
N SER A 127 -7.99 -1.77 21.87
CA SER A 127 -7.32 -1.12 23.04
C SER A 127 -6.23 -1.99 23.67
N ASP A 128 -6.34 -3.31 23.55
CA ASP A 128 -5.38 -4.27 24.09
C ASP A 128 -4.26 -4.61 23.10
N GLY A 129 -4.26 -4.00 21.91
CA GLY A 129 -3.30 -4.27 20.83
C GLY A 129 -3.58 -5.57 20.06
N LYS A 130 -4.71 -6.24 20.30
CA LYS A 130 -5.14 -7.42 19.55
C LYS A 130 -5.77 -7.01 18.23
N ASN A 131 -5.90 -7.96 17.31
CA ASN A 131 -6.52 -7.71 16.01
C ASN A 131 -8.03 -7.44 16.17
N ALA A 132 -8.49 -6.27 15.71
CA ALA A 132 -9.89 -5.86 15.71
C ALA A 132 -10.57 -6.21 14.38
N LEU A 133 -11.86 -6.56 14.42
CA LEU A 133 -12.65 -6.79 13.21
C LEU A 133 -12.88 -5.48 12.45
N VAL A 134 -12.77 -5.53 11.13
CA VAL A 134 -13.04 -4.39 10.26
C VAL A 134 -14.38 -4.54 9.54
N PRO A 135 -15.05 -3.42 9.21
CA PRO A 135 -16.26 -3.45 8.40
C PRO A 135 -16.04 -4.16 7.05
N ARG A 136 -17.11 -4.71 6.48
CA ARG A 136 -17.11 -5.25 5.12
C ARG A 136 -17.32 -4.14 4.11
N LEU A 137 -16.82 -4.32 2.87
CA LEU A 137 -16.98 -3.33 1.81
C LEU A 137 -18.32 -3.47 1.08
N ILE A 138 -18.91 -2.33 0.77
CA ILE A 138 -19.92 -2.17 -0.28
C ILE A 138 -19.20 -1.63 -1.51
N LEU A 139 -19.21 -2.38 -2.61
CA LEU A 139 -18.64 -1.96 -3.90
C LEU A 139 -19.76 -1.36 -4.73
N SER A 140 -19.63 -0.11 -5.11
CA SER A 140 -20.71 0.70 -5.70
C SER A 140 -20.56 0.93 -7.21
N ASN A 141 -19.43 0.53 -7.83
CA ASN A 141 -19.17 0.71 -9.25
C ASN A 141 -18.11 -0.26 -9.77
N GLN A 142 -17.98 -0.36 -11.10
CA GLN A 142 -17.06 -1.27 -11.78
C GLN A 142 -15.59 -1.04 -11.40
N GLU A 143 -15.17 0.21 -11.18
CA GLU A 143 -13.81 0.53 -10.79
C GLU A 143 -13.47 -0.01 -9.38
N GLU A 144 -14.41 0.06 -8.45
CA GLU A 144 -14.23 -0.51 -7.11
C GLU A 144 -14.18 -2.03 -7.15
N ILE A 145 -15.00 -2.68 -8.01
CA ILE A 145 -14.96 -4.13 -8.25
C ILE A 145 -13.61 -4.53 -8.82
N ARG A 146 -13.13 -3.84 -9.88
CA ARG A 146 -11.83 -4.09 -10.50
C ARG A 146 -10.70 -4.03 -9.47
N ARG A 147 -10.64 -2.96 -8.67
CA ARG A 147 -9.62 -2.77 -7.63
C ARG A 147 -9.67 -3.85 -6.55
N PHE A 148 -10.86 -4.29 -6.19
CA PHE A 148 -11.04 -5.38 -5.23
C PHE A 148 -10.50 -6.70 -5.79
N CYS A 149 -10.84 -7.06 -7.04
CA CYS A 149 -10.34 -8.26 -7.71
C CYS A 149 -8.81 -8.23 -7.88
N GLU A 150 -8.24 -7.10 -8.28
CA GLU A 150 -6.79 -6.93 -8.38
C GLU A 150 -6.08 -7.08 -7.02
N ALA A 151 -6.70 -6.60 -5.94
CA ALA A 151 -6.16 -6.78 -4.59
C ALA A 151 -6.19 -8.24 -4.14
N LEU A 152 -7.23 -9.01 -4.50
CA LEU A 152 -7.28 -10.45 -4.27
C LEU A 152 -6.17 -11.17 -5.04
N HIS A 153 -6.04 -10.89 -6.33
CA HIS A 153 -5.00 -11.50 -7.18
C HIS A 153 -3.59 -11.23 -6.64
N ARG A 154 -3.26 -9.98 -6.29
CA ARG A 154 -1.96 -9.65 -5.65
C ARG A 154 -1.70 -10.45 -4.38
N LYS A 155 -2.74 -10.65 -3.55
CA LYS A 155 -2.62 -11.44 -2.32
C LYS A 155 -2.31 -12.90 -2.60
N GLU A 156 -2.94 -13.49 -3.61
CA GLU A 156 -2.71 -14.87 -4.06
C GLU A 156 -1.29 -15.03 -4.60
N THR A 157 -0.87 -14.18 -5.53
CA THR A 157 0.49 -14.16 -6.09
C THR A 157 1.57 -13.99 -5.01
N LYS A 158 1.32 -13.12 -4.02
CA LYS A 158 2.24 -12.95 -2.88
C LYS A 158 2.37 -14.21 -2.03
N LYS A 159 1.28 -14.96 -1.86
CA LYS A 159 1.29 -16.24 -1.16
C LYS A 159 2.06 -17.31 -1.94
N GLU A 160 1.85 -17.39 -3.25
CA GLU A 160 2.57 -18.30 -4.15
C GLU A 160 4.07 -18.00 -4.16
N ASN A 161 4.46 -16.75 -4.35
CA ASN A 161 5.86 -16.31 -4.32
C ASN A 161 6.55 -16.63 -2.97
N LYS A 162 5.81 -16.51 -1.85
CA LYS A 162 6.34 -16.89 -0.54
C LYS A 162 6.60 -18.38 -0.42
N ASN A 163 5.77 -19.22 -1.05
CA ASN A 163 5.97 -20.66 -1.07
C ASN A 163 7.15 -21.04 -1.98
N ILE A 164 7.25 -20.47 -3.17
CA ILE A 164 8.37 -20.65 -4.09
C ILE A 164 9.69 -20.26 -3.40
N LYS A 165 9.74 -19.10 -2.72
CA LYS A 165 10.95 -18.67 -2.00
C LYS A 165 11.41 -19.65 -0.91
N LYS A 166 10.47 -20.37 -0.27
CA LYS A 166 10.81 -21.38 0.76
C LYS A 166 11.45 -22.63 0.18
N THR A 167 11.13 -22.97 -1.07
CA THR A 167 11.61 -24.17 -1.76
C THR A 167 12.76 -23.88 -2.74
N PHE A 168 13.13 -22.58 -2.89
CA PHE A 168 14.18 -22.18 -3.82
C PHE A 168 15.56 -22.64 -3.32
N ASP A 169 16.21 -23.47 -4.12
CA ASP A 169 17.57 -23.94 -3.88
C ASP A 169 18.58 -23.11 -4.68
N TYR A 170 19.23 -22.15 -3.97
CA TYR A 170 20.27 -21.29 -4.56
C TYR A 170 21.59 -22.02 -4.82
N THR A 171 21.79 -23.24 -4.23
CA THR A 171 23.01 -24.04 -4.41
C THR A 171 22.90 -25.02 -5.57
N SER A 172 21.72 -25.14 -6.18
CA SER A 172 21.50 -26.04 -7.32
C SER A 172 22.39 -25.67 -8.51
N SER A 173 22.83 -26.67 -9.26
CA SER A 173 23.63 -26.47 -10.49
C SER A 173 22.94 -25.57 -11.52
N GLU A 174 21.59 -25.56 -11.55
CA GLU A 174 20.80 -24.66 -12.41
C GLU A 174 20.92 -23.22 -11.95
N SER A 175 20.83 -22.95 -10.64
CA SER A 175 21.00 -21.62 -10.08
C SER A 175 22.40 -21.05 -10.33
N ILE A 176 23.42 -21.87 -10.12
CA ILE A 176 24.83 -21.47 -10.37
C ILE A 176 25.06 -21.16 -11.86
N LYS A 177 24.59 -22.03 -12.77
CA LYS A 177 24.70 -21.78 -14.22
C LYS A 177 24.02 -20.47 -14.65
N LYS A 178 22.87 -20.11 -14.05
CA LYS A 178 22.22 -18.82 -14.34
C LYS A 178 23.09 -17.64 -13.92
N ILE A 179 23.82 -17.75 -12.81
CA ILE A 179 24.72 -16.70 -12.33
C ILE A 179 25.96 -16.60 -13.24
N GLU A 180 26.52 -17.75 -13.67
CA GLU A 180 27.68 -17.80 -14.58
C GLU A 180 27.41 -17.17 -15.95
N LEU A 181 26.12 -17.14 -16.39
CA LEU A 181 25.69 -16.47 -17.63
C LEU A 181 25.60 -14.95 -17.47
N MET A 182 25.71 -14.43 -16.26
CA MET A 182 25.74 -12.99 -15.96
C MET A 182 27.20 -12.53 -15.84
N ASP A 183 27.45 -11.25 -16.05
CA ASP A 183 28.79 -10.66 -15.87
C ASP A 183 29.08 -10.50 -14.36
N ILE A 184 29.22 -11.67 -13.68
CA ILE A 184 29.45 -11.76 -12.23
C ILE A 184 30.60 -12.73 -11.98
N LYS A 185 31.54 -12.34 -11.12
CA LYS A 185 32.61 -13.21 -10.62
C LYS A 185 32.18 -13.81 -9.28
N ILE A 186 32.23 -15.13 -9.18
CA ILE A 186 32.04 -15.87 -7.93
C ILE A 186 33.42 -16.14 -7.34
N ASP A 187 33.65 -15.70 -6.10
CA ASP A 187 34.89 -15.92 -5.34
C ASP A 187 34.47 -16.58 -3.99
N LEU A 188 34.53 -17.94 -3.97
CA LEU A 188 34.16 -18.79 -2.81
C LEU A 188 35.40 -19.28 -2.10
#